data_4aceb21b79e0af46e719bfecc89e15f5
#
_entry.id   4aceb21b79e0af46e719bfecc89e15f5
#
_cell.length_a   1.000
_cell.length_b   1.000
_cell.length_c   1.000
_cell.angle_alpha   90.00
_cell.angle_beta   90.00
_cell.angle_gamma   90.00
#
_symmetry.space_group_name_H-M   'P 1'
#
loop_
_entity.id
_entity.type
_entity.pdbx_description
1 polymer ?
#
loop_
_entity_poly.entity_id
_entity_poly.type
_entity_poly.pdbx_seq_one_letter_code
_entity_poly.pdbx_strand_id
1 'polypeptide(L)'
;MAGETTITVIGNLTADPELRYTSSGIPVCSFRVASTPRVRNRQTGEWSDGDPLFLGCELWREAAENAGESLKKGMRVIVQGNLTQRSYQTQSGEQRTVFELKNCEVGPSLFRARAQVTRNERGGGGYGGGGGYQGGAGGYQGGSGGGYNNAGGQGGYNGGGQQPTYNAPAGGAPDDPWATGGATSFGDEPPF
;
A
#
# COMPACT_ATOMS: atom_id res chain seq x y z
N MET A 1 5.25 23.45 -10.59
CA MET A 1 4.56 23.36 -11.89
C MET A 1 3.07 23.31 -11.58
N ALA A 2 2.35 24.30 -12.02
CA ALA A 2 0.91 24.40 -11.79
C ALA A 2 0.20 23.97 -13.08
N GLY A 3 -0.79 23.11 -13.00
CA GLY A 3 -1.68 22.80 -14.12
C GLY A 3 -1.79 21.35 -14.53
N GLU A 4 -1.18 20.39 -13.79
CA GLU A 4 -1.41 18.98 -14.07
C GLU A 4 -2.78 18.55 -13.53
N THR A 5 -3.58 17.91 -14.39
CA THR A 5 -4.88 17.37 -13.99
C THR A 5 -4.71 16.00 -13.39
N THR A 6 -4.66 15.91 -12.07
CA THR A 6 -4.57 14.63 -11.36
C THR A 6 -5.97 14.04 -11.20
N ILE A 7 -6.15 12.77 -11.61
CA ILE A 7 -7.39 12.02 -11.43
C ILE A 7 -7.12 10.67 -10.77
N THR A 8 -8.16 10.14 -10.14
CA THR A 8 -8.16 8.77 -9.60
C THR A 8 -9.20 7.94 -10.35
N VAL A 9 -8.78 6.76 -10.81
CA VAL A 9 -9.64 5.83 -11.55
C VAL A 9 -9.63 4.47 -10.87
N ILE A 10 -10.80 3.86 -10.77
CA ILE A 10 -10.96 2.50 -10.28
C ILE A 10 -11.46 1.63 -11.42
N GLY A 11 -10.75 0.56 -11.73
CA GLY A 11 -11.11 -0.33 -12.82
C GLY A 11 -10.36 -1.66 -12.76
N ASN A 12 -10.48 -2.44 -13.82
CA ASN A 12 -9.83 -3.73 -13.93
C ASN A 12 -8.73 -3.70 -15.00
N LEU A 13 -7.62 -4.39 -14.75
CA LEU A 13 -6.57 -4.57 -15.74
C LEU A 13 -7.08 -5.42 -16.93
N THR A 14 -6.87 -4.92 -18.14
CA THR A 14 -7.31 -5.60 -19.37
C THR A 14 -6.34 -6.67 -19.85
N ALA A 15 -5.06 -6.55 -19.45
CA ALA A 15 -3.97 -7.47 -19.74
C ALA A 15 -2.98 -7.45 -18.56
N ASP A 16 -2.03 -8.36 -18.54
CA ASP A 16 -0.90 -8.30 -17.62
C ASP A 16 -0.08 -7.04 -17.88
N PRO A 17 0.48 -6.39 -16.83
CA PRO A 17 1.39 -5.27 -17.02
C PRO A 17 2.64 -5.66 -17.82
N GLU A 18 3.06 -4.80 -18.72
CA GLU A 18 4.26 -4.99 -19.51
C GLU A 18 5.43 -4.20 -18.90
N LEU A 19 6.39 -4.90 -18.33
CA LEU A 19 7.62 -4.32 -17.84
C LEU A 19 8.66 -4.27 -18.97
N ARG A 20 9.23 -3.11 -19.22
CA ARG A 20 10.28 -2.87 -20.21
C ARG A 20 11.38 -2.02 -19.59
N TYR A 21 12.57 -2.09 -20.18
CA TYR A 21 13.70 -1.24 -19.79
C TYR A 21 14.04 -0.27 -20.94
N THR A 22 14.26 0.97 -20.59
CA THR A 22 14.75 1.97 -21.57
C THR A 22 16.19 1.64 -21.98
N SER A 23 16.70 2.30 -23.03
CA SER A 23 18.11 2.17 -23.44
C SER A 23 19.10 2.57 -22.34
N SER A 24 18.68 3.38 -21.39
CA SER A 24 19.45 3.76 -20.20
C SER A 24 19.25 2.82 -19.00
N GLY A 25 18.53 1.70 -19.18
CA GLY A 25 18.30 0.70 -18.13
C GLY A 25 17.24 1.07 -17.10
N ILE A 26 16.45 2.12 -17.35
CA ILE A 26 15.36 2.51 -16.41
C ILE A 26 14.13 1.65 -16.68
N PRO A 27 13.57 0.97 -15.66
CA PRO A 27 12.35 0.18 -15.80
C PRO A 27 11.12 1.07 -15.99
N VAL A 28 10.27 0.66 -16.91
CA VAL A 28 8.97 1.26 -17.23
C VAL A 28 7.93 0.15 -17.32
N CYS A 29 6.83 0.29 -16.62
CA CYS A 29 5.72 -0.64 -16.68
C CYS A 29 4.49 0.04 -17.28
N SER A 30 3.96 -0.55 -18.35
CA SER A 30 2.75 -0.07 -19.03
C SER A 30 1.61 -1.05 -18.81
N PHE A 31 0.43 -0.54 -18.48
CA PHE A 31 -0.78 -1.34 -18.34
C PHE A 31 -2.01 -0.54 -18.75
N ARG A 32 -3.13 -1.23 -18.99
CA ARG A 32 -4.39 -0.60 -19.35
C ARG A 32 -5.48 -0.98 -18.36
N VAL A 33 -6.21 0.04 -17.90
CA VAL A 33 -7.35 -0.11 -16.99
C VAL A 33 -8.65 0.15 -17.74
N ALA A 34 -9.63 -0.74 -17.55
CA ALA A 34 -11.01 -0.55 -17.98
C ALA A 34 -11.86 -0.18 -16.75
N SER A 35 -12.46 1.01 -16.78
CA SER A 35 -13.43 1.45 -15.79
C SER A 35 -14.82 1.43 -16.43
N THR A 36 -15.67 0.49 -15.98
CA THR A 36 -17.00 0.27 -16.54
C THR A 36 -18.04 0.73 -15.53
N PRO A 37 -18.81 1.81 -15.84
CA PRO A 37 -19.89 2.26 -14.98
C PRO A 37 -21.06 1.27 -15.05
N ARG A 38 -21.79 1.12 -13.94
CA ARG A 38 -23.09 0.43 -13.94
C ARG A 38 -24.20 1.42 -14.10
N VAL A 39 -25.07 1.17 -15.08
CA VAL A 39 -26.18 2.03 -15.42
C VAL A 39 -27.50 1.29 -15.13
N ARG A 40 -28.42 1.96 -14.44
CA ARG A 40 -29.74 1.42 -14.19
C ARG A 40 -30.70 1.85 -15.32
N ASN A 41 -31.31 0.89 -15.98
CA ASN A 41 -32.39 1.18 -16.92
C ASN A 41 -33.62 1.72 -16.15
N ARG A 42 -34.03 2.93 -16.48
CA ARG A 42 -35.15 3.60 -15.78
C ARG A 42 -36.50 2.96 -16.04
N GLN A 43 -36.65 2.24 -17.17
CA GLN A 43 -37.91 1.60 -17.56
C GLN A 43 -38.05 0.21 -16.98
N THR A 44 -36.97 -0.61 -17.03
CA THR A 44 -37.01 -2.01 -16.56
C THR A 44 -36.52 -2.15 -15.12
N GLY A 45 -35.80 -1.14 -14.60
CA GLY A 45 -35.17 -1.19 -13.28
C GLY A 45 -33.89 -2.05 -13.23
N GLU A 46 -33.49 -2.68 -14.32
CA GLU A 46 -32.34 -3.57 -14.41
C GLU A 46 -31.02 -2.79 -14.49
N TRP A 47 -29.97 -3.41 -13.95
CA TRP A 47 -28.62 -2.88 -14.00
C TRP A 47 -27.84 -3.51 -15.14
N SER A 48 -27.28 -2.69 -16.02
CA SER A 48 -26.39 -3.11 -17.10
C SER A 48 -25.03 -2.42 -16.99
N ASP A 49 -24.04 -2.97 -17.65
CA ASP A 49 -22.76 -2.30 -17.82
C ASP A 49 -22.89 -1.21 -18.89
N GLY A 50 -22.41 -0.02 -18.59
CA GLY A 50 -22.29 1.09 -19.54
C GLY A 50 -21.01 1.01 -20.36
N ASP A 51 -20.73 2.05 -21.14
CA ASP A 51 -19.54 2.13 -21.98
C ASP A 51 -18.27 2.18 -21.12
N PRO A 52 -17.31 1.26 -21.34
CA PRO A 52 -16.07 1.23 -20.57
C PRO A 52 -15.12 2.35 -20.98
N LEU A 53 -14.58 3.05 -20.01
CA LEU A 53 -13.46 3.97 -20.19
C LEU A 53 -12.15 3.18 -20.12
N PHE A 54 -11.33 3.25 -21.19
CA PHE A 54 -10.02 2.63 -21.25
C PHE A 54 -8.93 3.70 -21.09
N LEU A 55 -8.06 3.51 -20.08
CA LEU A 55 -6.92 4.39 -19.84
C LEU A 55 -5.61 3.60 -19.88
N GLY A 56 -4.64 4.07 -20.66
CA GLY A 56 -3.27 3.63 -20.58
C GLY A 56 -2.60 4.26 -19.36
N CYS A 57 -1.85 3.48 -18.60
CA CYS A 57 -1.15 3.92 -17.39
C CYS A 57 0.32 3.55 -17.50
N GLU A 58 1.18 4.40 -16.96
CA GLU A 58 2.63 4.23 -17.00
C GLU A 58 3.26 4.49 -15.65
N LEU A 59 4.09 3.55 -15.21
CA LEU A 59 4.89 3.60 -13.99
C LEU A 59 6.37 3.57 -14.34
N TRP A 60 7.19 4.14 -13.46
CA TRP A 60 8.64 4.24 -13.66
C TRP A 60 9.41 3.70 -12.46
N ARG A 61 10.64 3.22 -12.73
CA ARG A 61 11.60 2.78 -11.72
C ARG A 61 11.06 1.65 -10.85
N GLU A 62 11.35 1.68 -9.56
CA GLU A 62 10.96 0.65 -8.59
C GLU A 62 9.45 0.35 -8.61
N ALA A 63 8.61 1.38 -8.74
CA ALA A 63 7.16 1.18 -8.85
C ALA A 63 6.76 0.37 -10.09
N ALA A 64 7.53 0.50 -11.20
CA ALA A 64 7.32 -0.28 -12.41
C ALA A 64 7.62 -1.77 -12.20
N GLU A 65 8.73 -2.09 -11.54
CA GLU A 65 9.12 -3.46 -11.22
C GLU A 65 8.10 -4.10 -10.27
N ASN A 66 7.74 -3.41 -9.19
CA ASN A 66 6.75 -3.87 -8.23
C ASN A 66 5.39 -4.14 -8.88
N ALA A 67 4.94 -3.26 -9.78
CA ALA A 67 3.67 -3.45 -10.48
C ALA A 67 3.71 -4.64 -11.42
N GLY A 68 4.80 -4.85 -12.15
CA GLY A 68 5.02 -5.98 -13.05
C GLY A 68 4.97 -7.33 -12.32
N GLU A 69 5.51 -7.39 -11.11
CA GLU A 69 5.51 -8.60 -10.28
C GLU A 69 4.18 -8.85 -9.57
N SER A 70 3.50 -7.77 -9.13
CA SER A 70 2.35 -7.87 -8.23
C SER A 70 1.01 -7.91 -8.95
N LEU A 71 0.88 -7.22 -10.09
CA LEU A 71 -0.40 -7.04 -10.76
C LEU A 71 -0.58 -8.04 -11.91
N LYS A 72 -1.82 -8.49 -12.12
CA LYS A 72 -2.21 -9.43 -13.18
C LYS A 72 -3.50 -8.98 -13.86
N LYS A 73 -3.70 -9.44 -15.08
CA LYS A 73 -4.95 -9.26 -15.84
C LYS A 73 -6.16 -9.58 -14.99
N GLY A 74 -7.19 -8.75 -15.08
CA GLY A 74 -8.46 -8.90 -14.37
C GLY A 74 -8.45 -8.36 -12.95
N MET A 75 -7.29 -8.08 -12.36
CA MET A 75 -7.24 -7.47 -11.03
C MET A 75 -7.91 -6.10 -11.04
N ARG A 76 -8.72 -5.84 -10.00
CA ARG A 76 -9.29 -4.53 -9.74
C ARG A 76 -8.25 -3.67 -9.02
N VAL A 77 -7.99 -2.50 -9.57
CA VAL A 77 -6.98 -1.56 -9.07
C VAL A 77 -7.56 -0.17 -8.88
N ILE A 78 -6.92 0.58 -8.00
CA ILE A 78 -7.10 2.02 -7.81
C ILE A 78 -5.83 2.66 -8.37
N VAL A 79 -5.98 3.52 -9.37
CA VAL A 79 -4.87 4.22 -10.02
C VAL A 79 -5.08 5.72 -9.88
N GLN A 80 -4.08 6.42 -9.38
CA GLN A 80 -4.01 7.87 -9.40
C GLN A 80 -2.88 8.30 -10.31
N GLY A 81 -3.09 9.35 -11.11
CA GLY A 81 -2.05 9.84 -12.02
C GLY A 81 -2.47 11.12 -12.72
N ASN A 82 -1.55 11.69 -13.47
CA ASN A 82 -1.77 12.91 -14.24
C ASN A 82 -2.40 12.56 -15.58
N LEU A 83 -3.61 13.04 -15.82
CA LEU A 83 -4.32 12.85 -17.09
C LEU A 83 -3.64 13.65 -18.19
N THR A 84 -3.20 12.96 -19.23
CA THR A 84 -2.60 13.54 -20.42
C THR A 84 -3.36 13.12 -21.67
N GLN A 85 -3.44 14.00 -22.63
CA GLN A 85 -4.01 13.74 -23.94
C GLN A 85 -2.88 13.74 -24.99
N ARG A 86 -2.84 12.72 -25.82
CA ARG A 86 -1.91 12.61 -26.92
C ARG A 86 -2.67 12.30 -28.21
N SER A 87 -2.40 13.10 -29.25
CA SER A 87 -2.92 12.81 -30.59
C SER A 87 -1.79 12.29 -31.48
N TYR A 88 -2.09 11.28 -32.28
CA TYR A 88 -1.17 10.71 -33.24
C TYR A 88 -1.92 10.34 -34.52
N GLN A 89 -1.18 10.29 -35.63
CA GLN A 89 -1.71 9.87 -36.91
C GLN A 89 -1.37 8.41 -37.16
N THR A 90 -2.39 7.63 -37.52
CA THR A 90 -2.22 6.21 -37.90
C THR A 90 -1.53 6.12 -39.27
N GLN A 91 -1.04 4.95 -39.62
CA GLN A 91 -0.46 4.68 -40.95
C GLN A 91 -1.47 4.92 -42.08
N SER A 92 -2.77 4.81 -41.82
CA SER A 92 -3.85 5.14 -42.77
C SER A 92 -4.18 6.63 -42.87
N GLY A 93 -3.46 7.50 -42.15
CA GLY A 93 -3.67 8.95 -42.15
C GLY A 93 -4.76 9.44 -41.20
N GLU A 94 -5.41 8.54 -40.45
CA GLU A 94 -6.44 8.89 -39.49
C GLU A 94 -5.84 9.51 -38.22
N GLN A 95 -6.35 10.63 -37.76
CA GLN A 95 -5.92 11.25 -36.51
C GLN A 95 -6.66 10.62 -35.33
N ARG A 96 -5.90 10.07 -34.38
CA ARG A 96 -6.46 9.48 -33.15
C ARG A 96 -5.97 10.20 -31.92
N THR A 97 -6.89 10.38 -30.99
CA THR A 97 -6.61 10.95 -29.67
C THR A 97 -6.74 9.86 -28.63
N VAL A 98 -5.73 9.73 -27.76
CA VAL A 98 -5.72 8.82 -26.63
C VAL A 98 -5.53 9.59 -25.33
N PHE A 99 -6.15 9.09 -24.29
CA PHE A 99 -5.98 9.59 -22.93
C PHE A 99 -5.13 8.59 -22.14
N GLU A 100 -4.15 9.10 -21.44
CA GLU A 100 -3.19 8.31 -20.67
C GLU A 100 -3.00 8.92 -19.29
N LEU A 101 -2.67 8.09 -18.31
CA LEU A 101 -2.25 8.53 -16.99
C LEU A 101 -0.72 8.40 -16.89
N LYS A 102 -0.07 9.50 -16.57
CA LYS A 102 1.37 9.58 -16.33
C LYS A 102 1.65 9.77 -14.84
N ASN A 103 2.88 9.40 -14.43
CA ASN A 103 3.30 9.50 -13.03
C ASN A 103 2.29 8.84 -12.07
N CYS A 104 1.92 7.61 -12.42
CA CYS A 104 0.88 6.90 -11.70
C CYS A 104 1.37 6.39 -10.34
N GLU A 105 0.42 6.29 -9.41
CA GLU A 105 0.47 5.44 -8.24
C GLU A 105 -0.65 4.40 -8.38
N VAL A 106 -0.36 3.13 -8.10
CA VAL A 106 -1.33 2.04 -8.28
C VAL A 106 -1.30 1.09 -7.10
N GLY A 107 -2.47 0.61 -6.73
CA GLY A 107 -2.62 -0.44 -5.73
C GLY A 107 -3.79 -1.35 -6.04
N PRO A 108 -3.77 -2.62 -5.57
CA PRO A 108 -4.92 -3.50 -5.69
C PRO A 108 -6.09 -2.99 -4.86
N SER A 109 -7.29 -3.06 -5.43
CA SER A 109 -8.52 -2.74 -4.70
C SER A 109 -8.91 -3.93 -3.82
N LEU A 110 -9.11 -3.70 -2.53
CA LEU A 110 -9.54 -4.73 -1.59
C LEU A 110 -11.05 -5.00 -1.62
N PHE A 111 -11.77 -4.35 -2.50
CA PHE A 111 -13.19 -4.63 -2.73
C PHE A 111 -13.35 -6.01 -3.38
N ARG A 112 -13.69 -7.03 -2.64
CA ARG A 112 -13.80 -8.45 -3.02
C ARG A 112 -12.47 -9.17 -3.24
N ALA A 113 -11.37 -8.65 -2.69
CA ALA A 113 -10.05 -9.29 -2.74
C ALA A 113 -9.26 -9.05 -1.45
N ARG A 114 -8.22 -9.85 -1.25
CA ARG A 114 -7.24 -9.68 -0.19
C ARG A 114 -5.88 -9.46 -0.84
N ALA A 115 -5.06 -8.59 -0.28
CA ALA A 115 -3.68 -8.40 -0.69
C ALA A 115 -2.75 -8.65 0.50
N GLN A 116 -1.64 -9.30 0.23
CA GLN A 116 -0.52 -9.42 1.14
C GLN A 116 0.60 -8.53 0.60
N VAL A 117 1.10 -7.65 1.45
CA VAL A 117 2.14 -6.68 1.07
C VAL A 117 3.47 -7.12 1.65
N THR A 118 4.47 -7.29 0.78
CA THR A 118 5.85 -7.51 1.17
C THR A 118 6.60 -6.20 0.97
N ARG A 119 7.28 -5.73 2.00
CA ARG A 119 8.06 -4.50 1.93
C ARG A 119 9.41 -4.79 1.27
N ASN A 120 9.76 -3.99 0.26
CA ASN A 120 11.10 -4.06 -0.32
C ASN A 120 12.14 -3.62 0.70
N GLU A 121 13.24 -4.36 0.80
CA GLU A 121 14.38 -3.92 1.58
C GLU A 121 14.95 -2.66 0.90
N ARG A 122 14.98 -1.57 1.64
CA ARG A 122 15.73 -0.39 1.19
C ARG A 122 17.18 -0.81 1.11
N GLY A 123 17.74 -0.85 -0.10
CA GLY A 123 19.16 -1.06 -0.30
C GLY A 123 19.90 -0.12 0.63
N GLY A 124 20.52 -0.66 1.66
CA GLY A 124 21.19 0.07 2.71
C GLY A 124 22.34 0.86 2.13
N GLY A 125 22.12 2.12 1.86
CA GLY A 125 23.19 3.11 1.83
C GLY A 125 23.78 3.14 3.24
N GLY A 126 24.82 2.33 3.45
CA GLY A 126 25.53 2.24 4.70
C GLY A 126 26.14 3.59 5.08
N TYR A 127 25.47 4.34 5.91
CA TYR A 127 26.13 5.24 6.82
C TYR A 127 26.60 4.41 8.01
N GLY A 128 27.69 3.67 7.81
CA GLY A 128 28.51 3.09 8.83
C GLY A 128 29.23 4.18 9.61
N GLY A 129 28.52 4.87 10.49
CA GLY A 129 29.06 5.71 11.53
C GLY A 129 29.47 4.83 12.70
N GLY A 130 30.57 4.07 12.55
CA GLY A 130 31.27 3.42 13.64
C GLY A 130 31.93 4.44 14.55
N GLY A 131 31.21 4.97 15.51
CA GLY A 131 31.75 5.70 16.66
C GLY A 131 32.06 4.73 17.78
N GLY A 132 33.20 4.01 17.69
CA GLY A 132 33.77 3.29 18.81
C GLY A 132 34.26 4.27 19.84
N TYR A 133 33.54 4.46 20.92
CA TYR A 133 34.07 5.06 22.14
C TYR A 133 34.78 3.97 22.93
N GLN A 134 36.09 3.87 22.69
CA GLN A 134 37.06 3.19 23.58
C GLN A 134 37.39 4.18 24.69
N GLY A 135 36.66 4.08 25.80
CA GLY A 135 36.92 4.78 27.05
C GLY A 135 37.57 3.85 28.06
N GLY A 136 38.79 4.21 28.42
CA GLY A 136 39.77 3.46 29.19
C GLY A 136 39.41 3.19 30.65
N ALA A 137 40.16 2.29 31.12
CA ALA A 137 40.58 1.86 32.45
C ALA A 137 40.16 2.67 33.68
N GLY A 138 39.66 1.91 34.66
CA GLY A 138 39.55 2.36 36.05
C GLY A 138 39.15 1.18 36.92
N GLY A 139 40.17 0.44 37.39
CA GLY A 139 39.97 -0.65 38.32
C GLY A 139 39.58 -0.16 39.70
N TYR A 140 38.72 -0.91 40.38
CA TYR A 140 38.73 -1.06 41.83
C TYR A 140 38.43 -2.51 42.22
N GLN A 141 39.37 -3.03 42.97
CA GLN A 141 39.49 -4.35 43.59
C GLN A 141 38.67 -4.37 44.89
N GLY A 142 38.10 -5.50 45.21
CA GLY A 142 37.57 -5.90 46.52
C GLY A 142 36.14 -6.43 46.43
N GLY A 143 35.80 -7.59 46.79
CA GLY A 143 36.26 -8.59 47.69
C GLY A 143 35.09 -9.44 48.13
N SER A 144 35.31 -10.76 48.07
CA SER A 144 34.76 -11.75 49.02
C SER A 144 33.26 -12.10 49.07
N GLY A 145 32.98 -13.40 48.81
CA GLY A 145 32.19 -14.16 49.75
C GLY A 145 30.98 -14.94 49.21
N GLY A 146 31.16 -16.26 49.12
CA GLY A 146 30.16 -17.29 49.47
C GLY A 146 29.06 -17.53 48.40
N GLY A 147 29.03 -18.62 47.72
CA GLY A 147 28.89 -20.02 48.05
C GLY A 147 27.44 -20.39 48.37
N TYR A 148 26.85 -21.23 47.54
CA TYR A 148 26.22 -22.51 47.84
C TYR A 148 25.39 -23.03 46.64
N ASN A 149 25.70 -24.26 46.31
CA ASN A 149 24.97 -25.21 45.48
C ASN A 149 23.51 -25.33 45.88
N ASN A 150 22.65 -25.64 44.97
CA ASN A 150 21.92 -26.90 45.06
C ASN A 150 21.26 -27.31 43.75
N ALA A 151 21.38 -28.60 43.50
CA ALA A 151 20.89 -29.37 42.38
C ALA A 151 19.38 -29.71 42.55
N GLY A 152 18.75 -30.05 41.43
CA GLY A 152 17.78 -31.15 41.41
C GLY A 152 16.32 -30.79 41.17
N GLY A 153 15.74 -31.46 40.15
CA GLY A 153 14.34 -31.84 40.20
C GLY A 153 13.47 -31.40 39.00
N GLN A 154 13.52 -32.09 37.91
CA GLN A 154 12.56 -32.98 37.27
C GLN A 154 11.06 -32.66 37.44
N GLY A 155 10.40 -32.46 36.26
CA GLY A 155 9.06 -33.03 36.02
C GLY A 155 7.89 -32.03 35.97
N GLY A 156 7.17 -32.10 34.85
CA GLY A 156 5.75 -31.74 34.87
C GLY A 156 5.25 -30.96 33.63
N TYR A 157 4.74 -31.71 32.67
CA TYR A 157 3.89 -31.21 31.59
C TYR A 157 2.61 -30.62 32.18
N ASN A 158 2.23 -29.43 31.82
CA ASN A 158 0.80 -29.12 31.71
C ASN A 158 0.55 -27.95 30.72
N GLY A 159 -0.30 -28.23 29.74
CA GLY A 159 -0.73 -27.29 28.72
C GLY A 159 -1.74 -26.28 29.32
N GLY A 160 -1.66 -25.08 28.82
CA GLY A 160 -2.64 -24.04 29.13
C GLY A 160 -2.35 -22.84 28.22
N GLY A 161 -3.12 -22.72 27.14
CA GLY A 161 -3.06 -21.57 26.25
C GLY A 161 -3.39 -20.30 27.01
N GLN A 162 -2.45 -19.39 27.07
CA GLN A 162 -2.68 -18.02 27.47
C GLN A 162 -2.67 -17.15 26.21
N GLN A 163 -3.83 -16.59 25.89
CA GLN A 163 -3.96 -15.48 24.97
C GLN A 163 -3.13 -14.29 25.50
N PRO A 164 -2.38 -13.58 24.64
CA PRO A 164 -1.72 -12.37 25.08
C PRO A 164 -2.78 -11.30 25.36
N THR A 165 -2.98 -10.99 26.63
CA THR A 165 -3.69 -9.79 27.06
C THR A 165 -2.82 -8.57 26.75
N TYR A 166 -3.31 -7.76 25.83
CA TYR A 166 -2.73 -6.45 25.53
C TYR A 166 -3.01 -5.53 26.72
N ASN A 167 -1.99 -5.27 27.52
CA ASN A 167 -2.06 -4.31 28.62
C ASN A 167 -1.79 -2.92 28.03
N ALA A 168 -2.85 -2.17 27.72
CA ALA A 168 -2.72 -0.78 27.34
C ALA A 168 -2.24 0.04 28.55
N PRO A 169 -1.25 0.95 28.40
CA PRO A 169 -0.87 1.81 29.49
C PRO A 169 -2.00 2.79 29.83
N ALA A 170 -2.42 2.76 31.10
CA ALA A 170 -3.34 3.74 31.67
C ALA A 170 -2.59 5.07 31.83
N GLY A 171 -2.85 6.01 30.94
CA GLY A 171 -2.26 7.34 30.94
C GLY A 171 -2.61 8.07 29.67
N GLY A 172 -3.88 8.43 29.48
CA GLY A 172 -4.29 9.36 28.44
C GLY A 172 -3.70 10.73 28.69
N ALA A 173 -2.96 11.28 27.70
CA ALA A 173 -2.54 12.67 27.73
C ALA A 173 -3.79 13.58 27.77
N PRO A 174 -3.79 14.68 28.52
CA PRO A 174 -4.96 15.55 28.70
C PRO A 174 -5.34 16.39 27.47
N ASP A 175 -4.68 16.22 26.35
CA ASP A 175 -4.88 17.02 25.13
C ASP A 175 -5.21 16.16 23.89
N ASP A 176 -5.91 15.04 24.04
CA ASP A 176 -6.43 14.31 22.89
C ASP A 176 -7.75 14.94 22.42
N PRO A 177 -7.77 15.67 21.28
CA PRO A 177 -8.99 16.31 20.78
C PRO A 177 -10.09 15.31 20.33
N TRP A 178 -9.80 14.01 20.34
CA TRP A 178 -10.74 12.93 20.00
C TRP A 178 -11.27 12.18 21.24
N ALA A 179 -10.81 12.52 22.46
CA ALA A 179 -11.19 11.88 23.70
C ALA A 179 -12.48 12.47 24.33
N THR A 180 -13.32 13.16 23.58
CA THR A 180 -14.63 13.58 24.05
C THR A 180 -15.58 12.40 24.15
N GLY A 181 -15.56 11.72 25.28
CA GLY A 181 -16.60 10.83 25.74
C GLY A 181 -17.88 11.62 26.03
N GLY A 182 -18.61 11.95 24.98
CA GLY A 182 -19.98 12.42 25.05
C GLY A 182 -20.89 11.34 24.51
N ALA A 183 -21.71 10.77 25.37
CA ALA A 183 -22.81 9.89 24.95
C ALA A 183 -23.76 10.70 24.05
N THR A 184 -23.61 10.60 22.74
CA THR A 184 -24.61 11.08 21.79
C THR A 184 -25.63 9.96 21.59
N SER A 185 -26.78 10.12 22.23
CA SER A 185 -28.02 9.44 21.92
C SER A 185 -28.41 9.77 20.47
N PHE A 186 -28.17 8.86 19.53
CA PHE A 186 -28.76 8.92 18.20
C PHE A 186 -30.16 8.31 18.28
N GLY A 187 -31.13 9.13 18.64
CA GLY A 187 -32.53 8.86 18.44
C GLY A 187 -33.09 10.01 17.61
N ASP A 188 -33.00 9.87 16.28
CA ASP A 188 -33.90 10.55 15.35
C ASP A 188 -33.75 9.85 13.98
N GLU A 189 -34.85 9.23 13.56
CA GLU A 189 -35.06 8.73 12.21
C GLU A 189 -34.96 9.88 11.19
N PRO A 190 -34.27 9.70 10.06
CA PRO A 190 -34.31 10.68 8.99
C PRO A 190 -35.69 10.69 8.33
N PRO A 191 -36.25 11.87 8.02
CA PRO A 191 -37.56 12.02 7.38
C PRO A 191 -37.45 11.86 5.86
N PHE A 192 -37.51 10.62 5.33
CA PHE A 192 -38.01 10.24 3.99
C PHE A 192 -37.91 8.76 3.71
#